data_b08379870a58f43583749b3aab282a05
#
_entry.id   b08379870a58f43583749b3aab282a05
#
_cell.length_a   1.000
_cell.length_b   1.000
_cell.length_c   1.000
_cell.angle_alpha   90.00
_cell.angle_beta   90.00
_cell.angle_gamma   90.00
#
_symmetry.space_group_name_H-M   'P 1'
#
loop_
_entity.id
_entity.type
_entity.pdbx_description
1 polymer ?
#
loop_
_entity_poly.entity_id
_entity_poly.type
_entity_poly.pdbx_seq_one_letter_code
_entity_poly.pdbx_strand_id
1 'polypeptide(L)'
;MTAVQSFQEQVKSGDLAAVRAAIEHDPSLLDATNATGQSAFLLAKYYRQEEIARYLLTLNPKLDVFTACVAGRTDAVIEESNRNPVLLEAHSSDGWTALHLAAFFGHAELASALLDRGAQVDARSTNSMQNTPLHAAVAGGKLEAVKLLLNRGADV
;
A
#
# COMPACT_ATOMS: atom_id res chain seq x y z
N MET A 1 -0.98 7.04 26.76
CA MET A 1 -0.71 6.36 25.48
C MET A 1 -1.28 4.94 25.55
N THR A 2 -2.04 4.52 24.56
CA THR A 2 -2.59 3.17 24.50
C THR A 2 -1.51 2.18 24.06
N ALA A 3 -1.76 0.86 24.26
CA ALA A 3 -0.85 -0.19 23.78
C ALA A 3 -0.63 -0.10 22.26
N VAL A 4 -1.70 0.18 21.49
CA VAL A 4 -1.62 0.36 20.04
C VAL A 4 -0.74 1.56 19.68
N GLN A 5 -0.92 2.69 20.34
CA GLN A 5 -0.11 3.89 20.09
C GLN A 5 1.38 3.64 20.39
N SER A 6 1.68 3.01 21.53
CA SER A 6 3.05 2.67 21.90
C SER A 6 3.69 1.73 20.87
N PHE A 7 2.96 0.70 20.46
CA PHE A 7 3.41 -0.24 19.43
C PHE A 7 3.68 0.46 18.10
N GLN A 8 2.78 1.35 17.68
CA GLN A 8 2.96 2.08 16.42
C GLN A 8 4.15 3.05 16.45
N GLU A 9 4.45 3.66 17.60
CA GLU A 9 5.66 4.47 17.73
C GLU A 9 6.94 3.60 17.60
N GLN A 10 6.93 2.38 18.14
CA GLN A 10 8.03 1.42 17.93
C GLN A 10 8.21 1.07 16.45
N VAL A 11 7.11 0.90 15.71
CA VAL A 11 7.15 0.66 14.26
C VAL A 11 7.77 1.86 13.54
N LYS A 12 7.30 3.07 13.82
CA LYS A 12 7.78 4.30 13.18
C LYS A 12 9.26 4.53 13.44
N SER A 13 9.72 4.25 14.66
CA SER A 13 11.11 4.46 15.06
C SER A 13 12.08 3.39 14.51
N GLY A 14 11.56 2.29 13.95
CA GLY A 14 12.38 1.23 13.39
C GLY A 14 12.91 0.22 14.40
N ASP A 15 12.31 0.15 15.59
CA ASP A 15 12.74 -0.77 16.65
C ASP A 15 12.12 -2.16 16.44
N LEU A 16 12.75 -2.95 15.58
CA LEU A 16 12.27 -4.30 15.23
C LEU A 16 12.19 -5.21 16.47
N ALA A 17 13.16 -5.12 17.39
CA ALA A 17 13.17 -5.96 18.59
C ALA A 17 11.96 -5.64 19.48
N ALA A 18 11.65 -4.36 19.67
CA ALA A 18 10.48 -3.94 20.45
C ALA A 18 9.17 -4.34 19.74
N VAL A 19 9.11 -4.23 18.41
CA VAL A 19 7.95 -4.66 17.62
C VAL A 19 7.70 -6.16 17.77
N ARG A 20 8.75 -7.00 17.69
CA ARG A 20 8.64 -8.44 17.90
C ARG A 20 8.12 -8.77 19.30
N ALA A 21 8.74 -8.19 20.31
CA ALA A 21 8.34 -8.42 21.71
C ALA A 21 6.89 -8.00 21.96
N ALA A 22 6.45 -6.89 21.41
CA ALA A 22 5.08 -6.41 21.57
C ALA A 22 4.07 -7.39 20.96
N ILE A 23 4.32 -7.89 19.75
CA ILE A 23 3.42 -8.85 19.07
C ILE A 23 3.43 -10.21 19.78
N GLU A 24 4.56 -10.66 20.27
CA GLU A 24 4.65 -11.90 21.07
C GLU A 24 3.82 -11.79 22.34
N HIS A 25 3.83 -10.62 22.96
CA HIS A 25 3.04 -10.36 24.17
C HIS A 25 1.55 -10.21 23.87
N ASP A 26 1.21 -9.50 22.79
CA ASP A 26 -0.17 -9.25 22.37
C ASP A 26 -0.31 -9.36 20.84
N PRO A 27 -0.63 -10.56 20.34
CA PRO A 27 -0.77 -10.79 18.90
C PRO A 27 -1.84 -9.93 18.21
N SER A 28 -2.80 -9.39 18.96
CA SER A 28 -3.87 -8.54 18.39
C SER A 28 -3.32 -7.22 17.83
N LEU A 29 -2.12 -6.82 18.25
CA LEU A 29 -1.47 -5.61 17.74
C LEU A 29 -1.15 -5.68 16.25
N LEU A 30 -0.99 -6.90 15.70
CA LEU A 30 -0.69 -7.07 14.28
C LEU A 30 -1.74 -6.42 13.38
N ASP A 31 -3.01 -6.58 13.73
CA ASP A 31 -4.15 -6.10 12.93
C ASP A 31 -4.80 -4.82 13.50
N ALA A 32 -4.24 -4.29 14.59
CA ALA A 32 -4.78 -3.08 15.21
C ALA A 32 -4.48 -1.85 14.33
N THR A 33 -5.44 -0.93 14.28
CA THR A 33 -5.30 0.31 13.51
C THR A 33 -5.35 1.52 14.44
N ASN A 34 -4.74 2.62 13.98
CA ASN A 34 -4.84 3.91 14.67
C ASN A 34 -6.17 4.61 14.37
N ALA A 35 -6.34 5.81 14.90
CA ALA A 35 -7.57 6.61 14.71
C ALA A 35 -7.85 6.94 13.23
N THR A 36 -6.83 6.91 12.36
CA THR A 36 -6.97 7.14 10.92
C THR A 36 -7.07 5.85 10.11
N GLY A 37 -7.20 4.69 10.78
CA GLY A 37 -7.36 3.39 10.13
C GLY A 37 -6.07 2.77 9.60
N GLN A 38 -4.90 3.28 9.99
CA GLN A 38 -3.62 2.77 9.53
C GLN A 38 -3.12 1.61 10.40
N SER A 39 -2.75 0.51 9.78
CA SER A 39 -2.15 -0.65 10.43
C SER A 39 -0.64 -0.45 10.65
N ALA A 40 -0.06 -1.31 11.47
CA ALA A 40 1.39 -1.34 11.68
C ALA A 40 2.16 -1.55 10.38
N PHE A 41 1.69 -2.46 9.51
CA PHE A 41 2.31 -2.70 8.20
C PHE A 41 2.32 -1.43 7.34
N LEU A 42 1.18 -0.75 7.26
CA LEU A 42 1.08 0.47 6.45
C LEU A 42 2.02 1.56 6.99
N LEU A 43 2.08 1.73 8.31
CA LEU A 43 3.02 2.67 8.93
C LEU A 43 4.48 2.31 8.65
N ALA A 44 4.83 1.03 8.73
CA ALA A 44 6.19 0.58 8.41
C ALA A 44 6.57 0.97 6.97
N LYS A 45 5.66 0.83 6.01
CA LYS A 45 5.92 1.22 4.62
C LYS A 45 6.06 2.74 4.47
N TYR A 46 5.20 3.53 5.08
CA TYR A 46 5.27 4.99 5.00
C TYR A 46 6.50 5.57 5.69
N TYR A 47 6.95 4.95 6.78
CA TYR A 47 8.15 5.37 7.51
C TYR A 47 9.42 4.68 7.01
N ARG A 48 9.34 3.96 5.88
CA ARG A 48 10.47 3.27 5.22
C ARG A 48 11.16 2.25 6.12
N GLN A 49 10.43 1.63 7.00
CA GLN A 49 10.92 0.58 7.90
C GLN A 49 10.76 -0.79 7.22
N GLU A 50 11.57 -1.05 6.19
CA GLU A 50 11.42 -2.21 5.32
C GLU A 50 11.60 -3.55 6.05
N GLU A 51 12.51 -3.62 7.02
CA GLU A 51 12.70 -4.84 7.81
C GLU A 51 11.45 -5.16 8.65
N ILE A 52 10.87 -4.14 9.28
CA ILE A 52 9.64 -4.29 10.06
C ILE A 52 8.48 -4.66 9.13
N ALA A 53 8.34 -3.99 7.99
CA ALA A 53 7.30 -4.31 7.02
C ALA A 53 7.40 -5.78 6.56
N ARG A 54 8.59 -6.24 6.25
CA ARG A 54 8.85 -7.61 5.84
C ARG A 54 8.51 -8.60 6.95
N TYR A 55 8.94 -8.32 8.18
CA TYR A 55 8.61 -9.14 9.33
C TYR A 55 7.10 -9.25 9.54
N LEU A 56 6.39 -8.12 9.52
CA LEU A 56 4.93 -8.11 9.71
C LEU A 56 4.21 -8.94 8.65
N LEU A 57 4.65 -8.90 7.39
CA LEU A 57 4.05 -9.72 6.34
C LEU A 57 4.24 -11.23 6.59
N THR A 58 5.33 -11.66 7.22
CA THR A 58 5.53 -13.08 7.56
C THR A 58 4.48 -13.60 8.54
N LEU A 59 3.86 -12.70 9.31
CA LEU A 59 2.81 -13.02 10.28
C LEU A 59 1.42 -13.05 9.66
N ASN A 60 1.31 -12.82 8.36
CA ASN A 60 0.08 -12.86 7.59
C ASN A 60 -1.01 -11.92 8.15
N PRO A 61 -0.75 -10.60 8.22
CA PRO A 61 -1.73 -9.63 8.71
C PRO A 61 -2.96 -9.55 7.81
N LYS A 62 -4.08 -9.09 8.37
CA LYS A 62 -5.27 -8.77 7.58
C LYS A 62 -5.02 -7.48 6.80
N LEU A 63 -5.20 -7.55 5.48
CA LEU A 63 -4.98 -6.41 4.60
C LEU A 63 -6.30 -6.09 3.87
N ASP A 64 -6.71 -4.81 3.90
CA ASP A 64 -7.73 -4.35 2.98
C ASP A 64 -7.15 -4.27 1.57
N VAL A 65 -7.98 -4.02 0.56
CA VAL A 65 -7.54 -4.02 -0.83
C VAL A 65 -6.45 -3.00 -1.10
N PHE A 66 -6.52 -1.82 -0.50
CA PHE A 66 -5.50 -0.77 -0.73
C PHE A 66 -4.19 -1.12 -0.03
N THR A 67 -4.22 -1.64 1.17
CA THR A 67 -3.02 -2.11 1.88
C THR A 67 -2.42 -3.32 1.16
N ALA A 68 -3.24 -4.21 0.59
CA ALA A 68 -2.77 -5.29 -0.26
C ALA A 68 -2.04 -4.78 -1.50
N CYS A 69 -2.48 -3.65 -2.08
CA CYS A 69 -1.75 -2.98 -3.17
C CYS A 69 -0.39 -2.48 -2.70
N VAL A 70 -0.31 -1.89 -1.52
CA VAL A 70 0.97 -1.45 -0.93
C VAL A 70 1.91 -2.63 -0.72
N ALA A 71 1.38 -3.77 -0.30
CA ALA A 71 2.15 -5.01 -0.08
C ALA A 71 2.51 -5.75 -1.38
N GLY A 72 1.93 -5.37 -2.52
CA GLY A 72 2.16 -6.08 -3.78
C GLY A 72 1.50 -7.45 -3.86
N ARG A 73 0.39 -7.65 -3.14
CA ARG A 73 -0.36 -8.92 -3.14
C ARG A 73 -1.25 -9.01 -4.39
N THR A 74 -0.62 -9.20 -5.55
CA THR A 74 -1.27 -9.16 -6.86
C THR A 74 -2.49 -10.06 -6.94
N ASP A 75 -2.35 -11.35 -6.56
CA ASP A 75 -3.44 -12.30 -6.66
C ASP A 75 -4.65 -11.90 -5.82
N ALA A 76 -4.43 -11.44 -4.59
CA ALA A 76 -5.50 -11.02 -3.69
C ALA A 76 -6.24 -9.77 -4.22
N VAL A 77 -5.50 -8.78 -4.73
CA VAL A 77 -6.07 -7.56 -5.30
C VAL A 77 -6.90 -7.89 -6.55
N ILE A 78 -6.36 -8.72 -7.43
CA ILE A 78 -7.03 -9.10 -8.67
C ILE A 78 -8.28 -9.92 -8.39
N GLU A 79 -8.22 -10.86 -7.48
CA GLU A 79 -9.40 -11.63 -7.07
C GLU A 79 -10.51 -10.72 -6.55
N GLU A 80 -10.15 -9.76 -5.70
CA GLU A 80 -11.14 -8.80 -5.16
C GLU A 80 -11.68 -7.88 -6.25
N SER A 81 -10.86 -7.41 -7.18
CA SER A 81 -11.31 -6.59 -8.31
C SER A 81 -12.23 -7.35 -9.27
N ASN A 82 -12.07 -8.65 -9.40
CA ASN A 82 -12.97 -9.49 -10.18
C ASN A 82 -14.35 -9.62 -9.53
N ARG A 83 -14.40 -9.68 -8.20
CA ARG A 83 -15.65 -9.70 -7.43
C ARG A 83 -16.33 -8.34 -7.44
N ASN A 84 -15.55 -7.26 -7.39
CA ASN A 84 -16.04 -5.90 -7.27
C ASN A 84 -15.24 -4.96 -8.18
N PRO A 85 -15.63 -4.85 -9.48
CA PRO A 85 -14.89 -4.03 -10.45
C PRO A 85 -14.81 -2.54 -10.10
N VAL A 86 -15.69 -2.03 -9.22
CA VAL A 86 -15.65 -0.65 -8.74
C VAL A 86 -14.32 -0.33 -8.04
N LEU A 87 -13.63 -1.35 -7.49
CA LEU A 87 -12.34 -1.17 -6.83
C LEU A 87 -11.26 -0.63 -7.76
N LEU A 88 -11.37 -0.84 -9.07
CA LEU A 88 -10.40 -0.31 -10.03
C LEU A 88 -10.37 1.22 -10.07
N GLU A 89 -11.50 1.88 -9.75
CA GLU A 89 -11.64 3.33 -9.76
C GLU A 89 -11.79 3.92 -8.36
N ALA A 90 -11.97 3.08 -7.34
CA ALA A 90 -12.14 3.54 -5.97
C ALA A 90 -10.85 4.18 -5.43
N HIS A 91 -11.01 5.12 -4.53
CA HIS A 91 -9.90 5.81 -3.87
C HIS A 91 -9.78 5.36 -2.42
N SER A 92 -8.54 5.22 -1.94
CA SER A 92 -8.26 5.03 -0.53
C SER A 92 -8.66 6.26 0.28
N SER A 93 -8.61 6.16 1.61
CA SER A 93 -8.87 7.30 2.50
C SER A 93 -7.91 8.47 2.24
N ASP A 94 -6.71 8.19 1.73
CA ASP A 94 -5.71 9.21 1.39
C ASP A 94 -5.88 9.75 -0.05
N GLY A 95 -6.86 9.25 -0.79
CA GLY A 95 -7.16 9.73 -2.14
C GLY A 95 -6.44 9.03 -3.27
N TRP A 96 -5.91 7.84 -3.06
CA TRP A 96 -5.15 7.08 -4.07
C TRP A 96 -5.96 5.92 -4.63
N THR A 97 -5.88 5.70 -5.95
CA THR A 97 -6.41 4.46 -6.54
C THR A 97 -5.44 3.31 -6.31
N ALA A 98 -5.90 2.08 -6.52
CA ALA A 98 -5.04 0.90 -6.49
C ALA A 98 -3.83 1.05 -7.42
N LEU A 99 -4.03 1.62 -8.60
CA LEU A 99 -2.95 1.83 -9.58
C LEU A 99 -1.90 2.85 -9.07
N HIS A 100 -2.33 3.93 -8.40
CA HIS A 100 -1.39 4.87 -7.76
C HIS A 100 -0.50 4.15 -6.74
N LEU A 101 -1.09 3.33 -5.90
CA LEU A 101 -0.36 2.62 -4.84
C LEU A 101 0.60 1.59 -5.42
N ALA A 102 0.16 0.81 -6.41
CA ALA A 102 1.03 -0.14 -7.10
C ALA A 102 2.21 0.58 -7.77
N ALA A 103 1.98 1.73 -8.38
CA ALA A 103 3.01 2.52 -9.04
C ALA A 103 4.00 3.12 -8.05
N PHE A 104 3.52 3.74 -6.97
CA PHE A 104 4.36 4.37 -5.96
C PHE A 104 5.28 3.36 -5.26
N PHE A 105 4.77 2.18 -4.95
CA PHE A 105 5.53 1.13 -4.27
C PHE A 105 6.28 0.21 -5.23
N GLY A 106 6.16 0.42 -6.56
CA GLY A 106 6.96 -0.29 -7.55
C GLY A 106 6.49 -1.70 -7.87
N HIS A 107 5.21 -1.99 -7.64
CA HIS A 107 4.62 -3.30 -7.95
C HIS A 107 4.15 -3.35 -9.42
N ALA A 108 5.11 -3.46 -10.35
CA ALA A 108 4.84 -3.40 -11.79
C ALA A 108 3.90 -4.50 -12.27
N GLU A 109 4.03 -5.72 -11.73
CA GLU A 109 3.12 -6.83 -12.05
C GLU A 109 1.67 -6.49 -11.68
N LEU A 110 1.46 -5.97 -10.47
CA LEU A 110 0.13 -5.56 -10.03
C LEU A 110 -0.40 -4.41 -10.89
N ALA A 111 0.42 -3.40 -11.16
CA ALA A 111 0.03 -2.28 -12.00
C ALA A 111 -0.40 -2.74 -13.40
N SER A 112 0.37 -3.64 -14.02
CA SER A 112 0.03 -4.24 -15.32
C SER A 112 -1.31 -4.98 -15.26
N ALA A 113 -1.51 -5.80 -14.24
CA ALA A 113 -2.74 -6.56 -14.05
C ALA A 113 -3.97 -5.66 -13.85
N LEU A 114 -3.82 -4.56 -13.13
CA LEU A 114 -4.89 -3.56 -12.94
C LEU A 114 -5.25 -2.88 -14.26
N LEU A 115 -4.24 -2.48 -15.05
CA LEU A 115 -4.45 -1.88 -16.37
C LEU A 115 -5.12 -2.85 -17.33
N ASP A 116 -4.75 -4.13 -17.32
CA ASP A 116 -5.39 -5.17 -18.15
C ASP A 116 -6.88 -5.32 -17.82
N ARG A 117 -7.29 -4.97 -16.62
CA ARG A 117 -8.69 -5.03 -16.18
C ARG A 117 -9.45 -3.72 -16.36
N GLY A 118 -8.83 -2.72 -16.92
CA GLY A 118 -9.48 -1.45 -17.25
C GLY A 118 -9.24 -0.32 -16.25
N ALA A 119 -8.30 -0.44 -15.34
CA ALA A 119 -7.90 0.70 -14.51
C ALA A 119 -7.46 1.85 -15.39
N GLN A 120 -7.86 3.07 -15.04
CA GLN A 120 -7.53 4.25 -15.84
C GLN A 120 -6.08 4.67 -15.61
N VAL A 121 -5.29 4.67 -16.69
CA VAL A 121 -3.85 4.96 -16.62
C VAL A 121 -3.57 6.39 -16.13
N ASP A 122 -4.45 7.32 -16.42
CA ASP A 122 -4.32 8.74 -16.03
C ASP A 122 -5.30 9.15 -14.92
N ALA A 123 -5.76 8.21 -14.12
CA ALA A 123 -6.64 8.51 -12.98
C ALA A 123 -6.02 9.59 -12.09
N ARG A 124 -6.85 10.51 -11.61
CA ARG A 124 -6.40 11.56 -10.69
C ARG A 124 -6.64 11.15 -9.24
N SER A 125 -5.68 11.43 -8.38
CA SER A 125 -5.90 11.32 -6.95
C SER A 125 -6.94 12.35 -6.49
N THR A 126 -7.68 12.02 -5.43
CA THR A 126 -8.69 12.92 -4.87
C THR A 126 -8.16 13.80 -3.75
N ASN A 127 -6.87 13.67 -3.41
CA ASN A 127 -6.20 14.58 -2.49
C ASN A 127 -5.83 15.90 -3.20
N SER A 128 -5.26 16.85 -2.45
CA SER A 128 -4.89 18.17 -2.96
C SER A 128 -3.86 18.15 -4.09
N MET A 129 -3.11 17.06 -4.23
CA MET A 129 -2.05 16.94 -5.24
C MET A 129 -2.58 16.62 -6.64
N GLN A 130 -3.75 15.98 -6.74
CA GLN A 130 -4.36 15.57 -8.01
C GLN A 130 -3.38 14.85 -8.96
N ASN A 131 -2.54 14.01 -8.39
CA ASN A 131 -1.50 13.27 -9.11
C ASN A 131 -2.08 12.12 -9.93
N THR A 132 -1.37 11.76 -11.02
CA THR A 132 -1.63 10.54 -11.79
C THR A 132 -0.77 9.39 -11.26
N PRO A 133 -1.04 8.14 -11.66
CA PRO A 133 -0.16 7.01 -11.33
C PRO A 133 1.29 7.22 -11.79
N LEU A 134 1.50 7.90 -12.93
CA LEU A 134 2.85 8.23 -13.40
C LEU A 134 3.58 9.16 -12.41
N HIS A 135 2.90 10.19 -11.90
CA HIS A 135 3.48 11.04 -10.85
C HIS A 135 3.84 10.21 -9.61
N ALA A 136 2.98 9.26 -9.22
CA ALA A 136 3.24 8.40 -8.08
C ALA A 136 4.48 7.52 -8.30
N ALA A 137 4.62 6.93 -9.48
CA ALA A 137 5.79 6.11 -9.82
C ALA A 137 7.09 6.92 -9.79
N VAL A 138 7.06 8.15 -10.32
CA VAL A 138 8.22 9.06 -10.28
C VAL A 138 8.55 9.45 -8.84
N ALA A 139 7.56 9.83 -8.05
CA ALA A 139 7.75 10.19 -6.66
C ALA A 139 8.33 9.03 -5.82
N GLY A 140 7.92 7.80 -6.13
CA GLY A 140 8.47 6.60 -5.50
C GLY A 140 9.82 6.15 -6.04
N GLY A 141 10.32 6.77 -7.11
CA GLY A 141 11.58 6.38 -7.75
C GLY A 141 11.52 5.01 -8.43
N LYS A 142 10.36 4.61 -8.95
CA LYS A 142 10.09 3.25 -9.45
C LYS A 142 10.17 3.20 -10.97
N LEU A 143 11.39 3.04 -11.50
CA LEU A 143 11.66 3.09 -12.93
C LEU A 143 10.82 2.11 -13.76
N GLU A 144 10.67 0.87 -13.31
CA GLU A 144 9.90 -0.14 -14.06
C GLU A 144 8.42 0.22 -14.12
N ALA A 145 7.87 0.80 -13.04
CA ALA A 145 6.50 1.29 -13.05
C ALA A 145 6.34 2.48 -14.00
N VAL A 146 7.32 3.40 -14.03
CA VAL A 146 7.34 4.53 -14.99
C VAL A 146 7.31 4.02 -16.42
N LYS A 147 8.20 3.08 -16.75
CA LYS A 147 8.26 2.49 -18.10
C LYS A 147 6.93 1.81 -18.46
N LEU A 148 6.38 1.04 -17.56
CA LEU A 148 5.10 0.36 -17.77
C LEU A 148 3.98 1.36 -18.08
N LEU A 149 3.84 2.39 -17.25
CA LEU A 149 2.79 3.38 -17.41
C LEU A 149 2.92 4.14 -18.73
N LEU A 150 4.14 4.55 -19.11
CA LEU A 150 4.39 5.19 -20.40
C LEU A 150 4.05 4.26 -21.56
N ASN A 151 4.43 2.99 -21.50
CA ASN A 151 4.10 2.00 -22.52
C ASN A 151 2.59 1.73 -22.63
N ARG A 152 1.85 1.97 -21.56
CA ARG A 152 0.39 1.77 -21.51
C ARG A 152 -0.37 3.07 -21.77
N GLY A 153 0.31 4.11 -22.25
CA GLY A 153 -0.30 5.33 -22.73
C GLY A 153 -0.50 6.43 -21.70
N ALA A 154 0.23 6.40 -20.59
CA ALA A 154 0.18 7.49 -19.61
C ALA A 154 0.57 8.81 -20.25
N ASP A 155 -0.18 9.87 -19.95
CA ASP A 155 0.07 11.22 -20.40
C ASP A 155 1.20 11.86 -19.58
N VAL A 156 2.10 12.56 -20.23
CA VAL A 156 3.24 13.23 -19.58
C VAL A 156 3.03 14.73 -19.40
#